data_505cb1f1dc92ee63e4cfcfb9c38ac2a1
#
_entry.id   505cb1f1dc92ee63e4cfcfb9c38ac2a1
#
_cell.length_a   1.000
_cell.length_b   1.000
_cell.length_c   1.000
_cell.angle_alpha   90.00
_cell.angle_beta   90.00
_cell.angle_gamma   90.00
#
_symmetry.space_group_name_H-M   'P 1'
#
loop_
_entity.id
_entity.type
_entity.pdbx_description
1 polymer ?
#
loop_
_entity_poly.entity_id
_entity_poly.type
_entity_poly.pdbx_seq_one_letter_code
_entity_poly.pdbx_strand_id
1 'polypeptide(L)'
;MRRLFTALAALTLTITAFGQAQITTRKEKLSDFTTRTMKVVLSGNHFIDPVIREAVNNTWSLSAFEFCSLEDFNSLKNNEEYYFMLPVKVKYRPESKPGIMMLTIVKGRATAKTVNDMVN
;
A
#
# COMPACT_ATOMS: atom_id res chain seq x y z
N MET A 1 47.35 -10.07 -15.52
CA MET A 1 46.20 -9.38 -16.18
C MET A 1 44.84 -10.03 -15.99
N ARG A 2 44.75 -11.35 -16.06
CA ARG A 2 43.45 -12.05 -15.85
C ARG A 2 42.80 -11.80 -14.48
N ARG A 3 43.59 -11.66 -13.42
CA ARG A 3 43.09 -11.43 -12.05
C ARG A 3 42.52 -10.03 -11.83
N LEU A 4 43.01 -9.03 -12.56
CA LEU A 4 42.50 -7.64 -12.52
C LEU A 4 41.13 -7.51 -13.21
N PHE A 5 40.92 -8.21 -14.32
CA PHE A 5 39.63 -8.23 -15.03
C PHE A 5 38.53 -8.91 -14.20
N THR A 6 38.85 -10.00 -13.50
CA THR A 6 37.89 -10.70 -12.63
C THR A 6 37.52 -9.86 -11.41
N ALA A 7 38.44 -9.14 -10.82
CA ALA A 7 38.19 -8.23 -9.70
C ALA A 7 37.33 -7.03 -10.13
N LEU A 8 37.56 -6.48 -11.31
CA LEU A 8 36.78 -5.38 -11.87
C LEU A 8 35.34 -5.79 -12.21
N ALA A 9 35.16 -6.99 -12.76
CA ALA A 9 33.85 -7.54 -13.06
C ALA A 9 33.06 -7.85 -11.77
N ALA A 10 33.72 -8.35 -10.74
CA ALA A 10 33.09 -8.56 -9.43
C ALA A 10 32.70 -7.24 -8.75
N LEU A 11 33.48 -6.17 -8.92
CA LEU A 11 33.17 -4.86 -8.36
C LEU A 11 31.97 -4.21 -9.05
N THR A 12 31.82 -4.36 -10.37
CA THR A 12 30.68 -3.84 -11.12
C THR A 12 29.38 -4.58 -10.79
N LEU A 13 29.43 -5.88 -10.53
CA LEU A 13 28.28 -6.67 -10.08
C LEU A 13 27.80 -6.29 -8.68
N THR A 14 28.69 -5.93 -7.76
CA THR A 14 28.33 -5.48 -6.41
C THR A 14 27.67 -4.09 -6.44
N ILE A 15 28.04 -3.20 -7.32
CA ILE A 15 27.42 -1.85 -7.44
C ILE A 15 25.98 -1.93 -7.96
N THR A 16 25.67 -2.83 -8.88
CA THR A 16 24.32 -3.05 -9.38
C THR A 16 23.39 -3.70 -8.33
N ALA A 17 23.91 -4.51 -7.43
CA ALA A 17 23.14 -5.11 -6.33
C ALA A 17 22.73 -4.06 -5.27
N PHE A 18 23.53 -3.05 -5.00
CA PHE A 18 23.20 -1.96 -4.06
C PHE A 18 22.09 -1.03 -4.57
N GLY A 19 21.93 -0.84 -5.86
CA GLY A 19 20.87 -0.01 -6.45
C GLY A 19 19.47 -0.60 -6.31
N GLN A 20 19.33 -1.90 -6.05
CA GLN A 20 18.06 -2.60 -5.89
C GLN A 20 17.60 -2.75 -4.43
N ALA A 21 18.46 -2.43 -3.47
CA ALA A 21 18.26 -2.74 -2.05
C ALA A 21 17.50 -1.66 -1.26
N GLN A 22 16.95 -0.64 -1.90
CA GLN A 22 16.32 0.48 -1.17
C GLN A 22 14.81 0.41 -1.05
N ILE A 23 14.19 -0.68 -1.45
CA ILE A 23 12.80 -0.92 -1.08
C ILE A 23 12.83 -1.59 0.30
N THR A 24 12.80 -0.76 1.34
CA THR A 24 12.63 -1.25 2.71
C THR A 24 11.21 -1.75 2.86
N THR A 25 10.99 -2.98 2.50
CA THR A 25 9.76 -3.66 2.90
C THR A 25 9.91 -4.04 4.37
N ARG A 26 9.32 -3.29 5.27
CA ARG A 26 8.97 -3.83 6.57
C ARG A 26 8.08 -5.03 6.29
N LYS A 27 8.59 -6.21 6.59
CA LYS A 27 7.80 -7.45 6.50
C LYS A 27 6.75 -7.45 7.60
N GLU A 28 5.68 -6.72 7.44
CA GLU A 28 4.46 -7.07 8.13
C GLU A 28 3.97 -8.37 7.52
N LYS A 29 3.65 -9.32 8.38
CA LYS A 29 3.13 -10.61 7.94
C LYS A 29 1.73 -10.39 7.38
N LEU A 30 1.63 -10.25 6.09
CA LEU A 30 0.36 -10.25 5.36
C LEU A 30 -0.13 -11.68 5.07
N SER A 31 0.28 -12.64 5.89
CA SER A 31 -0.03 -14.06 5.69
C SER A 31 -1.52 -14.38 5.79
N ASP A 32 -2.29 -13.54 6.45
CA ASP A 32 -3.74 -13.69 6.61
C ASP A 32 -4.56 -12.85 5.61
N PHE A 33 -3.91 -12.16 4.68
CA PHE A 33 -4.54 -11.24 3.74
C PHE A 33 -5.67 -11.90 2.93
N THR A 34 -5.44 -13.10 2.42
CA THR A 34 -6.42 -13.82 1.60
C THR A 34 -7.59 -14.40 2.37
N THR A 35 -7.46 -14.55 3.68
CA THR A 35 -8.47 -15.11 4.58
C THR A 35 -9.33 -14.05 5.27
N ARG A 36 -8.90 -12.79 5.22
CA ARG A 36 -9.58 -11.65 5.84
C ARG A 36 -10.43 -10.89 4.81
N THR A 37 -11.47 -10.26 5.30
CA THR A 37 -12.30 -9.38 4.47
C THR A 37 -11.61 -8.04 4.26
N MET A 38 -11.58 -7.59 3.01
CA MET A 38 -11.11 -6.26 2.68
C MET A 38 -12.29 -5.29 2.60
N LYS A 39 -12.19 -4.18 3.31
CA LYS A 39 -13.12 -3.06 3.22
C LYS A 39 -12.59 -2.05 2.20
N VAL A 40 -13.33 -1.87 1.13
CA VAL A 40 -13.02 -0.86 0.12
C VAL A 40 -13.69 0.44 0.52
N VAL A 41 -12.89 1.41 0.93
CA VAL A 41 -13.38 2.70 1.44
C VAL A 41 -13.69 3.63 0.28
N LEU A 42 -14.92 4.07 0.20
CA LEU A 42 -15.38 5.02 -0.80
C LEU A 42 -15.31 6.45 -0.24
N SER A 43 -14.85 7.37 -1.08
CA SER A 43 -14.62 8.77 -0.68
C SER A 43 -15.89 9.63 -0.59
N GLY A 44 -17.02 9.13 -1.09
CA GLY A 44 -18.24 9.91 -1.27
C GLY A 44 -18.23 10.79 -2.53
N ASN A 45 -17.19 10.70 -3.35
CA ASN A 45 -17.12 11.43 -4.62
C ASN A 45 -17.88 10.66 -5.71
N HIS A 46 -18.93 11.25 -6.21
CA HIS A 46 -19.82 10.66 -7.22
C HIS A 46 -19.14 10.32 -8.55
N PHE A 47 -18.00 10.90 -8.85
CA PHE A 47 -17.24 10.62 -10.07
C PHE A 47 -16.24 9.47 -9.89
N ILE A 48 -15.66 9.34 -8.70
CA ILE A 48 -14.58 8.38 -8.42
C ILE A 48 -15.15 7.06 -7.90
N ASP A 49 -16.13 7.10 -7.02
CA ASP A 49 -16.67 5.91 -6.36
C ASP A 49 -17.23 4.88 -7.33
N PRO A 50 -17.99 5.23 -8.40
CA PRO A 50 -18.43 4.25 -9.39
C PRO A 50 -17.28 3.56 -10.12
N VAL A 51 -16.20 4.28 -10.42
CA VAL A 51 -15.01 3.73 -11.09
C VAL A 51 -14.30 2.73 -10.18
N ILE A 52 -14.15 3.05 -8.91
CA ILE A 52 -13.55 2.14 -7.92
C ILE A 52 -14.42 0.90 -7.75
N ARG A 53 -15.73 1.04 -7.63
CA ARG A 53 -16.66 -0.09 -7.52
C ARG A 53 -16.54 -1.04 -8.70
N GLU A 54 -16.57 -0.50 -9.90
CA GLU A 54 -16.46 -1.29 -11.13
C GLU A 54 -15.10 -2.00 -11.23
N ALA A 55 -14.02 -1.28 -10.98
CA ALA A 55 -12.68 -1.84 -11.03
C ALA A 55 -12.50 -2.99 -10.02
N VAL A 56 -12.93 -2.81 -8.79
CA VAL A 56 -12.82 -3.85 -7.75
C VAL A 56 -13.71 -5.05 -8.05
N ASN A 57 -14.95 -4.83 -8.44
CA ASN A 57 -15.87 -5.91 -8.80
C ASN A 57 -15.35 -6.77 -9.98
N ASN A 58 -14.69 -6.14 -10.93
CA ASN A 58 -14.23 -6.84 -12.15
C ASN A 58 -12.84 -7.49 -11.98
N THR A 59 -12.01 -7.01 -11.08
CA THR A 59 -10.60 -7.42 -11.01
C THR A 59 -10.19 -8.08 -9.70
N TRP A 60 -10.87 -7.80 -8.58
CA TRP A 60 -10.46 -8.30 -7.29
C TRP A 60 -10.94 -9.72 -7.04
N SER A 61 -10.00 -10.64 -6.92
CA SER A 61 -10.27 -12.06 -6.67
C SER A 61 -9.43 -12.65 -5.52
N LEU A 62 -8.59 -11.85 -4.89
CA LEU A 62 -7.62 -12.34 -3.90
C LEU A 62 -8.24 -12.60 -2.51
N SER A 63 -9.30 -11.90 -2.17
CA SER A 63 -9.99 -12.04 -0.89
C SER A 63 -11.45 -11.63 -1.01
N ALA A 64 -12.26 -11.95 -0.01
CA ALA A 64 -13.58 -11.37 0.14
C ALA A 64 -13.45 -9.84 0.34
N PHE A 65 -14.38 -9.08 -0.18
CA PHE A 65 -14.39 -7.63 -0.05
C PHE A 65 -15.79 -7.08 0.14
N GLU A 66 -15.87 -5.93 0.79
CA GLU A 66 -17.10 -5.15 0.99
C GLU A 66 -16.78 -3.68 0.82
N PHE A 67 -17.74 -2.94 0.27
CA PHE A 67 -17.62 -1.48 0.19
C PHE A 67 -18.09 -0.86 1.51
N CYS A 68 -17.42 0.21 1.94
CA CYS A 68 -17.81 0.97 3.11
C CYS A 68 -17.60 2.47 2.89
N SER A 69 -18.23 3.28 3.73
CA SER A 69 -18.03 4.73 3.73
C SER A 69 -16.78 5.12 4.51
N LEU A 70 -16.38 6.39 4.38
CA LEU A 70 -15.29 6.94 5.18
C LEU A 70 -15.62 6.95 6.68
N GLU A 71 -16.89 7.12 7.00
CA GLU A 71 -17.40 7.09 8.36
C GLU A 71 -17.28 5.69 8.97
N ASP A 72 -17.65 4.65 8.22
CA ASP A 72 -17.46 3.25 8.60
C ASP A 72 -15.97 2.92 8.79
N PHE A 73 -15.10 3.43 7.91
CA PHE A 73 -13.66 3.28 8.06
C PHE A 73 -13.15 3.87 9.38
N ASN A 74 -13.57 5.06 9.75
CA ASN A 74 -13.18 5.69 11.00
C ASN A 74 -13.61 4.88 12.23
N SER A 75 -14.73 4.19 12.14
CA SER A 75 -15.22 3.30 13.21
C SER A 75 -14.45 1.96 13.26
N LEU A 76 -14.03 1.44 12.11
CA LEU A 76 -13.48 0.09 11.97
C LEU A 76 -11.96 0.04 11.87
N LYS A 77 -11.29 1.16 11.64
CA LYS A 77 -9.83 1.23 11.41
C LYS A 77 -8.98 0.59 12.51
N ASN A 78 -9.51 0.49 13.71
CA ASN A 78 -8.82 -0.10 14.85
C ASN A 78 -9.03 -1.62 14.95
N ASN A 79 -9.88 -2.20 14.12
CA ASN A 79 -10.09 -3.64 14.07
C ASN A 79 -9.03 -4.31 13.20
N GLU A 80 -8.15 -5.10 13.80
CA GLU A 80 -7.05 -5.78 13.13
C GLU A 80 -7.50 -6.96 12.24
N GLU A 81 -8.76 -7.32 12.28
CA GLU A 81 -9.33 -8.37 11.41
C GLU A 81 -9.60 -7.91 10.00
N TYR A 82 -9.64 -6.61 9.74
CA TYR A 82 -9.92 -6.04 8.44
C TYR A 82 -8.69 -5.45 7.77
N TYR A 83 -8.66 -5.61 6.46
CA TYR A 83 -7.82 -4.80 5.58
C TYR A 83 -8.68 -3.71 4.95
N PHE A 84 -8.07 -2.58 4.66
CA PHE A 84 -8.75 -1.43 4.06
C PHE A 84 -8.03 -1.01 2.80
N MET A 85 -8.78 -0.85 1.73
CA MET A 85 -8.33 -0.23 0.50
C MET A 85 -8.91 1.18 0.44
N LEU A 86 -8.06 2.20 0.40
CA LEU A 86 -8.48 3.57 0.41
C LEU A 86 -7.54 4.48 -0.41
N PRO A 87 -8.08 5.55 -1.01
CA PRO A 87 -7.26 6.56 -1.65
C PRO A 87 -6.57 7.45 -0.60
N VAL A 88 -5.27 7.65 -0.77
CA VAL A 88 -4.45 8.50 0.10
C VAL A 88 -3.77 9.56 -0.76
N LYS A 89 -3.81 10.80 -0.31
CA LYS A 89 -3.07 11.89 -0.94
C LYS A 89 -1.61 11.84 -0.46
N VAL A 90 -0.71 11.75 -1.41
CA VAL A 90 0.73 11.71 -1.15
C VAL A 90 1.36 13.04 -1.58
N LYS A 91 2.23 13.55 -0.73
CA LYS A 91 3.00 14.76 -0.97
C LYS A 91 4.46 14.42 -1.20
N TYR A 92 5.02 14.89 -2.30
CA TYR A 92 6.46 14.92 -2.48
C TYR A 92 7.10 16.01 -1.62
N ARG A 93 8.25 15.73 -1.01
CA ARG A 93 8.92 16.67 -0.09
C ARG A 93 9.13 18.08 -0.62
N PRO A 94 9.47 18.34 -1.91
CA PRO A 94 9.61 19.70 -2.40
C PRO A 94 8.29 20.42 -2.69
N GLU A 95 7.16 19.72 -2.67
CA GLU A 95 5.85 20.30 -3.01
C GLU A 95 5.14 20.83 -1.77
N SER A 96 4.51 22.00 -1.92
CA SER A 96 3.72 22.60 -0.84
C SER A 96 2.34 21.97 -0.67
N LYS A 97 1.82 21.31 -1.71
CA LYS A 97 0.49 20.67 -1.71
C LYS A 97 0.56 19.23 -2.18
N PRO A 98 -0.30 18.33 -1.66
CA PRO A 98 -0.41 16.97 -2.17
C PRO A 98 -0.86 16.97 -3.62
N GLY A 99 -0.04 16.40 -4.53
CA GLY A 99 -0.34 16.35 -5.96
C GLY A 99 -0.70 14.96 -6.49
N ILE A 100 -0.44 13.91 -5.72
CA ILE A 100 -0.65 12.53 -6.15
C ILE A 100 -1.66 11.84 -5.23
N MET A 101 -2.64 11.16 -5.84
CA MET A 101 -3.55 10.28 -5.14
C MET A 101 -3.13 8.84 -5.40
N MET A 102 -2.88 8.08 -4.36
CA MET A 102 -2.52 6.66 -4.43
C MET A 102 -3.63 5.81 -3.80
N LEU A 103 -3.94 4.70 -4.44
CA LEU A 103 -4.76 3.68 -3.84
C LEU A 103 -3.87 2.77 -2.99
N THR A 104 -4.17 2.68 -1.71
CA THR A 104 -3.33 1.96 -0.76
C THR A 104 -4.12 0.89 -0.01
N ILE A 105 -3.45 -0.18 0.39
CA ILE A 105 -4.03 -1.23 1.23
C ILE A 105 -3.31 -1.23 2.56
N VAL A 106 -4.07 -1.11 3.64
CA VAL A 106 -3.56 -1.10 5.01
C VAL A 106 -4.32 -2.10 5.87
N LYS A 107 -3.66 -2.63 6.89
CA LYS A 107 -4.29 -3.47 7.90
C LYS A 107 -4.81 -2.60 9.05
N GLY A 108 -5.96 -2.95 9.59
CA GLY A 108 -6.47 -2.33 10.81
C GLY A 108 -5.46 -2.41 11.96
N ARG A 109 -5.33 -1.36 12.74
CA ARG A 109 -4.39 -1.29 13.87
C ARG A 109 -5.07 -0.68 15.09
N ALA A 110 -5.03 -1.39 16.21
CA ALA A 110 -5.71 -1.00 17.44
C ALA A 110 -5.31 0.40 17.95
N THR A 111 -4.07 0.82 17.70
CA THR A 111 -3.52 2.11 18.14
C THR A 111 -3.60 3.22 17.09
N ALA A 112 -4.12 2.94 15.89
CA ALA A 112 -4.18 3.91 14.81
C ALA A 112 -5.19 5.02 15.09
N LYS A 113 -4.75 6.25 15.01
CA LYS A 113 -5.59 7.46 15.05
C LYS A 113 -5.91 7.96 13.65
N THR A 114 -4.95 7.83 12.75
CA THR A 114 -5.04 8.26 11.35
C THR A 114 -4.57 7.16 10.40
N VAL A 115 -4.83 7.33 9.11
CA VAL A 115 -4.33 6.42 8.08
C VAL A 115 -2.81 6.33 8.08
N ASN A 116 -2.12 7.43 8.37
CA ASN A 116 -0.66 7.45 8.40
C ASN A 116 -0.09 6.52 9.47
N ASP A 117 -0.78 6.32 10.57
CA ASP A 117 -0.38 5.38 11.63
C ASP A 117 -0.51 3.92 11.19
N MET A 118 -1.30 3.65 10.15
CA MET A 118 -1.51 2.31 9.60
C MET A 118 -0.49 1.94 8.53
N VAL A 119 0.13 2.93 7.90
CA VAL A 119 1.11 2.75 6.80
C VAL A 119 2.53 2.59 7.33
N ASN A 120 2.83 3.06 8.53
CA ASN A 120 4.17 3.02 9.15
C ASN A 120 4.42 1.79 10.00
#